data_59296b065f96b6b97f21b9ccf839c104
#
_entry.id   59296b065f96b6b97f21b9ccf839c104
#
_cell.length_a   1.000
_cell.length_b   1.000
_cell.length_c   1.000
_cell.angle_alpha   90.00
_cell.angle_beta   90.00
_cell.angle_gamma   90.00
#
_symmetry.space_group_name_H-M   'P 1'
#
loop_
_entity.id
_entity.type
_entity.pdbx_description
1 polymer ?
#
loop_
_entity_poly.entity_id
_entity_poly.type
_entity_poly.pdbx_seq_one_letter_code
_entity_poly.pdbx_strand_id
1 'polypeptide(L)'
;MAACARLAARARPLSRPNPAVACIVVKDQIVQARGWTQAGGRPHAEAVALARLPVGSAKGTTVYVTLEPCAHESARGPSCSDLLADAKPARVVIGVGDPDPRTSGKGIARLRNAGIDVEVLDHTDAKQSLAGFLTRESHARPFVTLKLAMSEDGFIAREPGRDQWITGEHARAHVHAQRARQDAILVGRGTWDADRPSLDVRLPGIETRSPQRYVLTNNTAPIEVAALTSPQAIHELADVQYLYVEGGAGTAQAFLDAGLVDALHIYTAPITIGAGLKAPAALQTIPLAEASEWRVTEKRQLGSDTFTAYSRA
;
A
#
# COMPACT_ATOMS: atom_id res chain seq x y z
N MET A 1 -5.59 -3.07 -17.60
CA MET A 1 -4.62 -2.72 -16.53
C MET A 1 -5.26 -2.67 -15.14
N ALA A 2 -6.40 -2.03 -14.90
CA ALA A 2 -7.04 -1.94 -13.57
C ALA A 2 -7.23 -3.29 -12.84
N ALA A 3 -7.62 -4.36 -13.54
CA ALA A 3 -7.71 -5.70 -12.97
C ALA A 3 -6.34 -6.26 -12.54
N CYS A 4 -5.27 -5.94 -13.29
CA CYS A 4 -3.90 -6.32 -12.95
C CYS A 4 -3.43 -5.58 -11.69
N ALA A 5 -3.67 -4.27 -11.60
CA ALA A 5 -3.36 -3.47 -10.40
C ALA A 5 -4.06 -3.99 -9.14
N ARG A 6 -5.36 -4.35 -9.23
CA ARG A 6 -6.07 -4.98 -8.10
C ARG A 6 -5.48 -6.34 -7.70
N LEU A 7 -4.99 -7.12 -8.67
CA LEU A 7 -4.35 -8.40 -8.41
C LEU A 7 -3.04 -8.24 -7.62
N ALA A 8 -2.28 -7.17 -7.88
CA ALA A 8 -1.03 -6.87 -7.20
C ALA A 8 -1.17 -6.75 -5.67
N ALA A 9 -2.34 -6.33 -5.18
CA ALA A 9 -2.60 -6.24 -3.74
C ALA A 9 -2.46 -7.57 -3.00
N ARG A 10 -2.53 -8.73 -3.69
CA ARG A 10 -2.30 -10.06 -3.10
C ARG A 10 -0.86 -10.29 -2.64
N ALA A 11 0.10 -9.60 -3.27
CA ALA A 11 1.51 -9.71 -2.90
C ALA A 11 1.83 -8.97 -1.60
N ARG A 12 1.06 -7.92 -1.25
CA ARG A 12 1.30 -7.09 -0.06
C ARG A 12 0.87 -7.77 1.23
N PRO A 13 1.62 -7.64 2.32
CA PRO A 13 2.96 -7.06 2.47
C PRO A 13 4.10 -8.06 2.19
N LEU A 14 3.76 -9.29 1.80
CA LEU A 14 4.69 -10.45 1.80
C LEU A 14 5.78 -10.36 0.73
N SER A 15 5.59 -9.56 -0.33
CA SER A 15 6.57 -9.42 -1.43
C SER A 15 7.83 -8.64 -1.06
N ARG A 16 7.80 -7.87 0.03
CA ARG A 16 8.94 -7.03 0.43
C ARG A 16 10.25 -7.80 0.56
N PRO A 17 11.41 -7.17 0.29
CA PRO A 17 11.58 -5.76 -0.12
C PRO A 17 11.18 -5.48 -1.58
N ASN A 18 10.83 -6.49 -2.36
CA ASN A 18 10.46 -6.32 -3.77
C ASN A 18 9.07 -5.69 -3.93
N PRO A 19 8.80 -5.00 -5.05
CA PRO A 19 7.49 -4.43 -5.33
C PRO A 19 6.41 -5.50 -5.47
N ALA A 20 5.19 -5.14 -5.08
CA ALA A 20 4.00 -5.96 -5.26
C ALA A 20 3.49 -5.84 -6.71
N VAL A 21 4.06 -6.63 -7.60
CA VAL A 21 3.72 -6.66 -9.04
C VAL A 21 2.67 -7.72 -9.31
N ALA A 22 1.85 -7.51 -10.33
CA ALA A 22 0.98 -8.52 -10.91
C ALA A 22 1.15 -8.64 -12.42
N CYS A 23 0.87 -9.84 -12.92
CA CYS A 23 0.89 -10.18 -14.33
C CYS A 23 -0.39 -10.95 -14.71
N ILE A 24 -1.01 -10.58 -15.83
CA ILE A 24 -2.18 -11.26 -16.40
C ILE A 24 -1.88 -11.56 -17.87
N VAL A 25 -2.00 -12.82 -18.26
CA VAL A 25 -1.85 -13.27 -19.66
C VAL A 25 -3.22 -13.48 -20.27
N VAL A 26 -3.45 -12.86 -21.44
CA VAL A 26 -4.73 -12.85 -22.14
C VAL A 26 -4.55 -13.34 -23.56
N LYS A 27 -5.46 -14.20 -24.04
CA LYS A 27 -5.60 -14.61 -25.43
C LYS A 27 -7.07 -14.54 -25.81
N ASP A 28 -7.36 -13.94 -26.96
CA ASP A 28 -8.72 -13.82 -27.48
C ASP A 28 -9.73 -13.29 -26.44
N GLN A 29 -9.33 -12.24 -25.70
CA GLN A 29 -10.05 -11.61 -24.58
C GLN A 29 -10.29 -12.51 -23.36
N ILE A 30 -9.76 -13.73 -23.34
CA ILE A 30 -9.88 -14.69 -22.25
C ILE A 30 -8.57 -14.69 -21.44
N VAL A 31 -8.71 -14.55 -20.12
CA VAL A 31 -7.57 -14.65 -19.19
C VAL A 31 -7.09 -16.10 -19.12
N GLN A 32 -5.86 -16.34 -19.57
CA GLN A 32 -5.21 -17.65 -19.57
C GLN A 32 -4.48 -17.93 -18.24
N ALA A 33 -3.81 -16.91 -17.70
CA ALA A 33 -3.07 -17.05 -16.46
C ALA A 33 -3.02 -15.74 -15.67
N ARG A 34 -2.77 -15.85 -14.36
CA ARG A 34 -2.52 -14.74 -13.45
C ARG A 34 -1.34 -15.05 -12.55
N GLY A 35 -0.50 -14.07 -12.27
CA GLY A 35 0.60 -14.17 -11.34
C GLY A 35 0.75 -12.90 -10.52
N TRP A 36 1.36 -12.99 -9.36
CA TRP A 36 1.77 -11.86 -8.54
C TRP A 36 3.06 -12.22 -7.82
N THR A 37 3.84 -11.20 -7.42
CA THR A 37 5.09 -11.38 -6.68
C THR A 37 4.84 -12.22 -5.43
N GLN A 38 5.60 -13.30 -5.26
CA GLN A 38 5.44 -14.21 -4.13
C GLN A 38 6.15 -13.68 -2.87
N ALA A 39 5.89 -14.33 -1.74
CA ALA A 39 6.52 -14.00 -0.45
C ALA A 39 8.05 -14.00 -0.56
N GLY A 40 8.72 -13.03 0.09
CA GLY A 40 10.16 -12.83 -0.06
C GLY A 40 10.58 -12.25 -1.41
N GLY A 41 9.61 -11.77 -2.22
CA GLY A 41 9.85 -11.08 -3.47
C GLY A 41 10.08 -11.97 -4.69
N ARG A 42 10.08 -13.29 -4.55
CA ARG A 42 10.27 -14.22 -5.67
C ARG A 42 9.46 -15.51 -5.49
N PRO A 43 9.05 -16.18 -6.59
CA PRO A 43 9.13 -15.74 -8.01
C PRO A 43 8.37 -14.45 -8.28
N HIS A 44 8.81 -13.69 -9.32
CA HIS A 44 8.12 -12.50 -9.79
C HIS A 44 6.80 -12.85 -10.48
N ALA A 45 5.94 -11.86 -10.66
CA ALA A 45 4.58 -12.02 -11.18
C ALA A 45 4.54 -12.71 -12.55
N GLU A 46 5.44 -12.34 -13.46
CA GLU A 46 5.54 -12.87 -14.80
C GLU A 46 5.94 -14.34 -14.79
N ALA A 47 6.95 -14.70 -13.98
CA ALA A 47 7.38 -16.10 -13.82
C ALA A 47 6.24 -16.97 -13.29
N VAL A 48 5.47 -16.47 -12.30
CA VAL A 48 4.30 -17.17 -11.75
C VAL A 48 3.20 -17.32 -12.79
N ALA A 49 2.93 -16.30 -13.59
CA ALA A 49 1.90 -16.36 -14.62
C ALA A 49 2.30 -17.33 -15.74
N LEU A 50 3.54 -17.25 -16.23
CA LEU A 50 4.06 -18.15 -17.28
C LEU A 50 4.11 -19.61 -16.85
N ALA A 51 4.52 -19.89 -15.60
CA ALA A 51 4.57 -21.27 -15.07
C ALA A 51 3.20 -21.94 -14.95
N ARG A 52 2.10 -21.18 -15.02
CA ARG A 52 0.72 -21.70 -15.00
C ARG A 52 0.18 -22.02 -16.39
N LEU A 53 0.95 -21.73 -17.42
CA LEU A 53 0.57 -21.97 -18.81
C LEU A 53 1.23 -23.27 -19.31
N PRO A 54 0.57 -24.03 -20.20
CA PRO A 54 1.24 -25.06 -20.97
C PRO A 54 2.41 -24.46 -21.76
N VAL A 55 3.48 -25.24 -21.93
CA VAL A 55 4.67 -24.82 -22.68
C VAL A 55 4.27 -24.33 -24.07
N GLY A 56 4.77 -23.15 -24.47
CA GLY A 56 4.51 -22.54 -25.77
C GLY A 56 3.15 -21.84 -25.91
N SER A 57 2.23 -21.98 -24.94
CA SER A 57 0.89 -21.36 -25.06
C SER A 57 0.87 -19.84 -24.80
N ALA A 58 1.96 -19.27 -24.28
CA ALA A 58 2.14 -17.83 -24.17
C ALA A 58 2.37 -17.14 -25.53
N LYS A 59 2.77 -17.90 -26.56
CA LYS A 59 3.00 -17.36 -27.90
C LYS A 59 1.73 -16.71 -28.47
N GLY A 60 1.89 -15.48 -28.95
CA GLY A 60 0.80 -14.72 -29.56
C GLY A 60 -0.23 -14.15 -28.57
N THR A 61 0.02 -14.25 -27.25
CA THR A 61 -0.84 -13.65 -26.22
C THR A 61 -0.53 -12.17 -25.99
N THR A 62 -1.41 -11.48 -25.26
CA THR A 62 -1.13 -10.16 -24.66
C THR A 62 -0.84 -10.35 -23.17
N VAL A 63 0.29 -9.84 -22.70
CA VAL A 63 0.70 -9.85 -21.30
C VAL A 63 0.52 -8.47 -20.72
N TYR A 64 -0.26 -8.35 -19.64
CA TYR A 64 -0.39 -7.14 -18.83
C TYR A 64 0.45 -7.28 -17.57
N VAL A 65 1.31 -6.31 -17.29
CA VAL A 65 2.13 -6.28 -16.08
C VAL A 65 2.10 -4.88 -15.45
N THR A 66 2.02 -4.80 -14.12
CA THR A 66 1.86 -3.50 -13.44
C THR A 66 3.14 -2.67 -13.44
N LEU A 67 4.33 -3.31 -13.46
CA LEU A 67 5.65 -2.66 -13.49
C LEU A 67 6.46 -3.20 -14.66
N GLU A 68 7.38 -2.42 -15.19
CA GLU A 68 8.33 -2.86 -16.21
C GLU A 68 9.03 -4.17 -15.81
N PRO A 69 9.05 -5.20 -16.67
CA PRO A 69 9.73 -6.47 -16.40
C PRO A 69 11.21 -6.28 -16.14
N CYS A 70 11.72 -6.79 -15.03
CA CYS A 70 13.13 -6.63 -14.65
C CYS A 70 14.07 -7.15 -15.74
N ALA A 71 15.23 -6.47 -15.89
CA ALA A 71 16.24 -6.75 -16.91
C ALA A 71 17.62 -7.13 -16.35
N HIS A 72 17.81 -7.03 -15.03
CA HIS A 72 19.08 -7.32 -14.38
C HIS A 72 19.29 -8.83 -14.19
N GLU A 73 20.52 -9.27 -14.33
CA GLU A 73 20.93 -10.63 -14.02
C GLU A 73 20.89 -10.89 -12.52
N SER A 74 20.52 -12.11 -12.14
CA SER A 74 20.44 -12.54 -10.75
C SER A 74 20.82 -14.01 -10.63
N ALA A 75 21.60 -14.35 -9.62
CA ALA A 75 21.87 -15.76 -9.26
C ALA A 75 20.60 -16.55 -8.91
N ARG A 76 19.47 -15.87 -8.69
CA ARG A 76 18.17 -16.48 -8.35
C ARG A 76 17.30 -16.81 -9.57
N GLY A 77 17.84 -16.72 -10.78
CA GLY A 77 17.17 -17.07 -12.03
C GLY A 77 17.13 -15.94 -13.08
N PRO A 78 16.58 -16.23 -14.28
CA PRO A 78 16.53 -15.30 -15.39
C PRO A 78 15.68 -14.06 -15.06
N SER A 79 15.93 -12.97 -15.79
CA SER A 79 15.12 -11.77 -15.68
C SER A 79 13.71 -12.00 -16.25
N CYS A 80 12.71 -11.18 -15.81
CA CYS A 80 11.36 -11.29 -16.35
C CYS A 80 11.31 -10.92 -17.85
N SER A 81 12.15 -9.97 -18.28
CA SER A 81 12.25 -9.62 -19.69
C SER A 81 12.81 -10.77 -20.55
N ASP A 82 13.73 -11.61 -20.03
CA ASP A 82 14.19 -12.81 -20.74
C ASP A 82 13.10 -13.88 -20.80
N LEU A 83 12.43 -14.13 -19.68
CA LEU A 83 11.32 -15.10 -19.63
C LEU A 83 10.21 -14.74 -20.64
N LEU A 84 9.88 -13.45 -20.75
CA LEU A 84 8.87 -12.99 -21.70
C LEU A 84 9.38 -13.04 -23.14
N ALA A 85 10.66 -12.72 -23.39
CA ALA A 85 11.27 -12.84 -24.70
C ALA A 85 11.23 -14.29 -25.23
N ASP A 86 11.55 -15.25 -24.35
CA ASP A 86 11.49 -16.69 -24.68
C ASP A 86 10.06 -17.19 -24.87
N ALA A 87 9.10 -16.65 -24.12
CA ALA A 87 7.69 -17.01 -24.20
C ALA A 87 6.99 -16.46 -25.45
N LYS A 88 7.56 -15.43 -26.09
CA LYS A 88 7.12 -14.81 -27.36
C LYS A 88 5.64 -14.40 -27.37
N PRO A 89 5.12 -13.65 -26.36
CA PRO A 89 3.81 -13.03 -26.48
C PRO A 89 3.81 -12.07 -27.71
N ALA A 90 2.65 -11.82 -28.29
CA ALA A 90 2.54 -10.83 -29.35
C ALA A 90 2.72 -9.40 -28.82
N ARG A 91 2.25 -9.15 -27.57
CA ARG A 91 2.26 -7.82 -26.96
C ARG A 91 2.48 -7.90 -25.47
N VAL A 92 3.21 -6.90 -24.93
CA VAL A 92 3.37 -6.65 -23.49
C VAL A 92 2.90 -5.23 -23.19
N VAL A 93 1.91 -5.13 -22.31
CA VAL A 93 1.34 -3.85 -21.84
C VAL A 93 1.81 -3.61 -20.40
N ILE A 94 2.62 -2.58 -20.21
CA ILE A 94 3.26 -2.21 -18.95
C ILE A 94 2.48 -1.08 -18.30
N GLY A 95 2.14 -1.23 -17.02
CA GLY A 95 1.42 -0.22 -16.26
C GLY A 95 2.26 1.02 -15.97
N VAL A 96 3.50 0.79 -15.48
CA VAL A 96 4.47 1.85 -15.11
C VAL A 96 5.87 1.38 -15.45
N GLY A 97 6.76 2.30 -15.90
CA GLY A 97 8.18 2.04 -16.03
C GLY A 97 8.86 1.84 -14.66
N ASP A 98 9.92 1.05 -14.63
CA ASP A 98 10.67 0.81 -13.38
C ASP A 98 11.64 1.97 -13.14
N PRO A 99 11.59 2.67 -11.98
CA PRO A 99 12.55 3.71 -11.64
C PRO A 99 13.96 3.17 -11.31
N ASP A 100 14.12 1.88 -11.02
CA ASP A 100 15.41 1.26 -10.71
C ASP A 100 16.36 1.36 -11.92
N PRO A 101 17.53 2.03 -11.83
CA PRO A 101 18.46 2.19 -12.94
C PRO A 101 18.98 0.89 -13.56
N ARG A 102 18.87 -0.23 -12.81
CA ARG A 102 19.23 -1.57 -13.30
C ARG A 102 18.23 -2.09 -14.33
N THR A 103 16.98 -1.62 -14.26
CA THR A 103 15.85 -2.05 -15.11
C THR A 103 15.40 -0.95 -16.06
N SER A 104 15.27 0.28 -15.59
CA SER A 104 14.68 1.43 -16.28
C SER A 104 14.93 1.48 -17.78
N GLY A 105 13.92 1.20 -18.60
CA GLY A 105 13.97 1.13 -20.06
C GLY A 105 14.65 -0.11 -20.65
N LYS A 106 15.45 -0.85 -19.89
CA LYS A 106 16.20 -2.00 -20.40
C LYS A 106 15.31 -3.22 -20.63
N GLY A 107 14.33 -3.43 -19.77
CA GLY A 107 13.33 -4.48 -19.95
C GLY A 107 12.50 -4.24 -21.21
N ILE A 108 12.05 -3.01 -21.40
CA ILE A 108 11.31 -2.56 -22.59
C ILE A 108 12.16 -2.78 -23.86
N ALA A 109 13.42 -2.32 -23.84
CA ALA A 109 14.33 -2.46 -24.99
C ALA A 109 14.56 -3.94 -25.35
N ARG A 110 14.76 -4.82 -24.34
CA ARG A 110 14.97 -6.26 -24.57
C ARG A 110 13.74 -6.91 -25.21
N LEU A 111 12.55 -6.59 -24.75
CA LEU A 111 11.31 -7.11 -25.32
C LEU A 111 11.10 -6.65 -26.77
N ARG A 112 11.35 -5.36 -27.06
CA ARG A 112 11.26 -4.81 -28.42
C ARG A 112 12.28 -5.45 -29.37
N ASN A 113 13.51 -5.66 -28.91
CA ASN A 113 14.57 -6.34 -29.68
C ASN A 113 14.20 -7.81 -29.95
N ALA A 114 13.38 -8.46 -29.12
CA ALA A 114 12.83 -9.78 -29.35
C ALA A 114 11.61 -9.79 -30.31
N GLY A 115 11.23 -8.64 -30.88
CA GLY A 115 10.11 -8.51 -31.81
C GLY A 115 8.74 -8.45 -31.16
N ILE A 116 8.68 -8.16 -29.85
CA ILE A 116 7.42 -8.06 -29.09
C ILE A 116 6.94 -6.60 -29.13
N ASP A 117 5.64 -6.39 -29.42
CA ASP A 117 5.00 -5.07 -29.29
C ASP A 117 4.94 -4.66 -27.81
N VAL A 118 5.49 -3.49 -27.46
CA VAL A 118 5.54 -3.00 -26.05
C VAL A 118 4.90 -1.64 -25.93
N GLU A 119 3.85 -1.58 -25.13
CA GLU A 119 3.15 -0.36 -24.74
C GLU A 119 3.35 -0.06 -23.25
N VAL A 120 3.63 1.20 -22.93
CA VAL A 120 3.71 1.72 -21.55
C VAL A 120 2.57 2.70 -21.35
N LEU A 121 1.68 2.41 -20.38
CA LEU A 121 0.44 3.18 -20.20
C LEU A 121 0.58 4.35 -19.22
N ASP A 122 1.58 4.35 -18.36
CA ASP A 122 1.68 5.28 -17.21
C ASP A 122 0.37 5.34 -16.38
N HIS A 123 -0.18 4.16 -16.08
CA HIS A 123 -1.55 3.97 -15.62
C HIS A 123 -1.73 4.28 -14.13
N THR A 124 -2.71 5.13 -13.79
CA THR A 124 -2.97 5.57 -12.41
C THR A 124 -3.17 4.42 -11.42
N ASP A 125 -3.99 3.40 -11.74
CA ASP A 125 -4.21 2.28 -10.82
C ASP A 125 -2.93 1.45 -10.60
N ALA A 126 -2.06 1.34 -11.63
CA ALA A 126 -0.77 0.66 -11.50
C ALA A 126 0.17 1.45 -10.58
N LYS A 127 0.25 2.79 -10.73
CA LYS A 127 0.99 3.67 -9.82
C LYS A 127 0.50 3.51 -8.38
N GLN A 128 -0.80 3.54 -8.16
CA GLN A 128 -1.39 3.37 -6.83
C GLN A 128 -1.08 1.99 -6.22
N SER A 129 -1.12 0.92 -7.02
CA SER A 129 -0.79 -0.42 -6.54
C SER A 129 0.68 -0.57 -6.13
N LEU A 130 1.56 0.25 -6.71
CA LEU A 130 3.01 0.27 -6.50
C LEU A 130 3.47 1.45 -5.64
N ALA A 131 2.55 2.24 -5.06
CA ALA A 131 2.87 3.51 -4.40
C ALA A 131 4.00 3.40 -3.38
N GLY A 132 4.02 2.35 -2.54
CA GLY A 132 5.09 2.14 -1.55
C GLY A 132 6.47 1.95 -2.19
N PHE A 133 6.55 1.14 -3.25
CA PHE A 133 7.80 0.95 -4.00
C PHE A 133 8.25 2.25 -4.68
N LEU A 134 7.35 2.91 -5.40
CA LEU A 134 7.65 4.16 -6.11
C LEU A 134 8.08 5.28 -5.16
N THR A 135 7.39 5.43 -4.00
CA THR A 135 7.77 6.41 -2.97
C THR A 135 9.14 6.09 -2.39
N ARG A 136 9.46 4.82 -2.18
CA ARG A 136 10.75 4.41 -1.67
C ARG A 136 11.88 4.75 -2.64
N GLU A 137 11.71 4.45 -3.91
CA GLU A 137 12.71 4.75 -4.94
C GLU A 137 12.91 6.25 -5.15
N SER A 138 11.84 7.06 -5.08
CA SER A 138 11.90 8.50 -5.34
C SER A 138 12.23 9.36 -4.11
N HIS A 139 11.86 8.93 -2.90
CA HIS A 139 11.95 9.73 -1.68
C HIS A 139 12.71 9.04 -0.53
N ALA A 140 13.24 7.83 -0.74
CA ALA A 140 13.96 7.03 0.24
C ALA A 140 13.20 6.82 1.56
N ARG A 141 11.85 6.76 1.51
CA ARG A 141 10.97 6.56 2.67
C ARG A 141 9.76 5.68 2.31
N PRO A 142 9.05 5.09 3.30
CA PRO A 142 7.79 4.41 3.04
C PRO A 142 6.70 5.39 2.57
N PHE A 143 5.71 4.86 1.86
CA PHE A 143 4.43 5.51 1.63
C PHE A 143 3.63 5.51 2.94
N VAL A 144 3.21 6.69 3.38
CA VAL A 144 2.55 6.89 4.67
C VAL A 144 1.05 7.07 4.49
N THR A 145 0.28 6.17 5.08
CA THR A 145 -1.17 6.32 5.24
C THR A 145 -1.50 6.73 6.66
N LEU A 146 -2.04 7.91 6.86
CA LEU A 146 -2.53 8.38 8.15
C LEU A 146 -4.00 8.00 8.31
N LYS A 147 -4.32 7.27 9.39
CA LYS A 147 -5.68 6.84 9.71
C LYS A 147 -6.22 7.58 10.91
N LEU A 148 -7.44 8.09 10.79
CA LEU A 148 -8.23 8.59 11.92
C LEU A 148 -9.62 7.96 11.93
N ALA A 149 -10.15 7.73 13.15
CA ALA A 149 -11.55 7.46 13.38
C ALA A 149 -12.12 8.64 14.18
N MET A 150 -13.19 9.24 13.71
CA MET A 150 -13.77 10.42 14.34
C MET A 150 -15.30 10.36 14.34
N SER A 151 -15.90 11.08 15.28
CA SER A 151 -17.34 11.40 15.28
C SER A 151 -17.67 12.41 14.19
N GLU A 152 -18.93 12.59 13.91
CA GLU A 152 -19.44 13.55 12.94
C GLU A 152 -19.06 15.00 13.29
N ASP A 153 -18.95 15.31 14.60
CA ASP A 153 -18.53 16.62 15.13
C ASP A 153 -17.00 16.74 15.34
N GLY A 154 -16.21 15.78 14.77
CA GLY A 154 -14.76 15.88 14.63
C GLY A 154 -13.93 15.46 15.86
N PHE A 155 -14.48 14.70 16.80
CA PHE A 155 -13.73 14.17 17.94
C PHE A 155 -13.17 12.76 17.65
N ILE A 156 -11.92 12.53 18.04
CA ILE A 156 -11.20 11.26 17.90
C ILE A 156 -11.09 10.46 19.21
N ALA A 157 -11.44 11.08 20.35
CA ALA A 157 -11.57 10.42 21.65
C ALA A 157 -12.57 11.18 22.52
N ARG A 158 -13.25 10.44 23.39
CA ARG A 158 -14.10 10.99 24.46
C ARG A 158 -13.24 11.40 25.65
N GLU A 159 -13.85 12.09 26.62
CA GLU A 159 -13.24 12.30 27.93
C GLU A 159 -12.94 10.96 28.63
N PRO A 160 -11.88 10.90 29.48
CA PRO A 160 -11.55 9.69 30.22
C PRO A 160 -12.74 9.13 31.03
N GLY A 161 -12.86 7.79 31.09
CA GLY A 161 -13.91 7.11 31.84
C GLY A 161 -15.21 6.81 31.08
N ARG A 162 -15.28 7.16 29.80
CA ARG A 162 -16.39 6.77 28.90
C ARG A 162 -15.95 5.68 27.91
N ASP A 163 -16.94 5.02 27.29
CA ASP A 163 -16.67 4.02 26.22
C ASP A 163 -15.78 4.61 25.14
N GLN A 164 -14.65 3.95 24.86
CA GLN A 164 -13.59 4.46 24.00
C GLN A 164 -13.88 4.28 22.51
N TRP A 165 -14.79 3.36 22.14
CA TRP A 165 -15.05 3.07 20.72
C TRP A 165 -15.93 4.13 20.07
N ILE A 166 -15.41 4.78 19.02
CA ILE A 166 -16.17 5.75 18.21
C ILE A 166 -16.86 5.02 17.07
N THR A 167 -16.13 4.12 16.39
CA THR A 167 -16.59 3.41 15.19
C THR A 167 -17.10 2.01 15.50
N GLY A 168 -18.05 1.53 14.68
CA GLY A 168 -18.66 0.22 14.80
C GLY A 168 -17.77 -0.94 14.35
N GLU A 169 -18.30 -2.15 14.46
CA GLU A 169 -17.58 -3.40 14.18
C GLU A 169 -17.11 -3.51 12.71
N HIS A 170 -17.97 -3.14 11.76
CA HIS A 170 -17.63 -3.19 10.34
C HIS A 170 -16.44 -2.28 9.98
N ALA A 171 -16.39 -1.07 10.55
CA ALA A 171 -15.26 -0.17 10.36
C ALA A 171 -13.98 -0.74 11.00
N ARG A 172 -14.06 -1.32 12.20
CA ARG A 172 -12.91 -1.98 12.84
C ARG A 172 -12.40 -3.18 12.04
N ALA A 173 -13.29 -4.03 11.51
CA ALA A 173 -12.91 -5.13 10.63
C ALA A 173 -12.19 -4.63 9.37
N HIS A 174 -12.68 -3.52 8.79
CA HIS A 174 -12.02 -2.87 7.65
C HIS A 174 -10.63 -2.33 8.02
N VAL A 175 -10.43 -1.73 9.21
CA VAL A 175 -9.11 -1.30 9.70
C VAL A 175 -8.15 -2.49 9.77
N HIS A 176 -8.57 -3.65 10.31
CA HIS A 176 -7.75 -4.85 10.32
C HIS A 176 -7.39 -5.33 8.92
N ALA A 177 -8.30 -5.24 7.95
CA ALA A 177 -8.00 -5.56 6.55
C ALA A 177 -6.99 -4.57 5.92
N GLN A 178 -7.00 -3.30 6.34
CA GLN A 178 -5.97 -2.33 5.91
C GLN A 178 -4.63 -2.63 6.57
N ARG A 179 -4.57 -2.92 7.88
CA ARG A 179 -3.34 -3.34 8.58
C ARG A 179 -2.67 -4.52 7.91
N ALA A 180 -3.45 -5.54 7.47
CA ALA A 180 -2.93 -6.73 6.80
C ALA A 180 -2.22 -6.45 5.45
N ARG A 181 -2.24 -5.22 4.96
CA ARG A 181 -1.59 -4.77 3.73
C ARG A 181 -0.40 -3.85 3.98
N GLN A 182 -0.08 -3.60 5.26
CA GLN A 182 1.00 -2.70 5.65
C GLN A 182 2.22 -3.49 6.11
N ASP A 183 3.40 -2.91 5.91
CA ASP A 183 4.64 -3.49 6.41
C ASP A 183 4.88 -3.09 7.86
N ALA A 184 4.50 -1.87 8.21
CA ALA A 184 4.66 -1.29 9.53
C ALA A 184 3.42 -0.50 9.98
N ILE A 185 3.23 -0.43 11.29
CA ILE A 185 2.20 0.37 11.95
C ILE A 185 2.84 1.20 13.05
N LEU A 186 2.43 2.46 13.18
CA LEU A 186 2.96 3.40 14.15
C LEU A 186 1.82 4.06 14.93
N VAL A 187 2.02 4.18 16.24
CA VAL A 187 1.20 5.02 17.14
C VAL A 187 2.07 6.01 17.89
N GLY A 188 1.48 7.08 18.42
CA GLY A 188 2.16 8.00 19.32
C GLY A 188 2.29 7.43 20.73
N ARG A 189 3.26 7.93 21.49
CA ARG A 189 3.48 7.53 22.89
C ARG A 189 2.23 7.67 23.76
N GLY A 190 1.48 8.77 23.62
CA GLY A 190 0.25 8.96 24.40
C GLY A 190 -0.81 7.89 24.13
N THR A 191 -1.00 7.50 22.87
CA THR A 191 -1.91 6.39 22.49
C THR A 191 -1.41 5.05 23.05
N TRP A 192 -0.08 4.82 22.98
CA TRP A 192 0.50 3.61 23.54
C TRP A 192 0.29 3.49 25.05
N ASP A 193 0.54 4.57 25.80
CA ASP A 193 0.42 4.57 27.26
C ASP A 193 -1.04 4.46 27.73
N ALA A 194 -1.98 5.06 26.98
CA ALA A 194 -3.41 5.03 27.30
C ALA A 194 -4.05 3.67 27.01
N ASP A 195 -3.76 3.08 25.84
CA ASP A 195 -4.55 1.96 25.31
C ASP A 195 -3.77 0.65 25.25
N ARG A 196 -2.42 0.68 25.32
CA ARG A 196 -1.55 -0.46 25.07
C ARG A 196 -2.01 -1.33 23.90
N PRO A 197 -2.21 -0.75 22.72
CA PRO A 197 -2.87 -1.42 21.63
C PRO A 197 -2.00 -2.54 21.06
N SER A 198 -2.60 -3.70 20.79
CA SER A 198 -1.88 -4.82 20.17
C SER A 198 -1.40 -4.53 18.75
N LEU A 199 -2.06 -3.62 18.02
CA LEU A 199 -1.75 -3.20 16.65
C LEU A 199 -1.66 -4.36 15.64
N ASP A 200 -2.24 -5.48 15.99
CA ASP A 200 -2.28 -6.73 15.22
C ASP A 200 -3.40 -6.77 14.19
N VAL A 201 -3.40 -7.84 13.41
CA VAL A 201 -4.50 -8.22 12.53
C VAL A 201 -5.32 -9.32 13.19
N ARG A 202 -6.62 -9.08 13.40
CA ARG A 202 -7.57 -10.00 14.05
C ARG A 202 -8.66 -10.46 13.08
N LEU A 203 -8.25 -10.78 11.85
CA LEU A 203 -9.14 -11.38 10.85
C LEU A 203 -8.73 -12.84 10.63
N PRO A 204 -9.68 -13.79 10.73
CA PRO A 204 -9.38 -15.22 10.60
C PRO A 204 -8.64 -15.57 9.30
N GLY A 205 -7.52 -16.27 9.44
CA GLY A 205 -6.70 -16.77 8.32
C GLY A 205 -5.66 -15.79 7.77
N ILE A 206 -5.58 -14.55 8.28
CA ILE A 206 -4.57 -13.57 7.87
C ILE A 206 -3.87 -12.88 9.06
N GLU A 207 -3.95 -13.44 10.25
CA GLU A 207 -3.33 -12.90 11.49
C GLU A 207 -1.80 -12.76 11.35
N THR A 208 -1.18 -13.67 10.61
CA THR A 208 0.26 -13.65 10.30
C THR A 208 0.71 -12.45 9.46
N ARG A 209 -0.25 -11.68 8.91
CA ARG A 209 0.03 -10.44 8.19
C ARG A 209 0.03 -9.21 9.11
N SER A 210 0.16 -9.39 10.42
CA SER A 210 0.29 -8.28 11.36
C SER A 210 1.56 -7.48 11.07
N PRO A 211 1.46 -6.14 10.94
CA PRO A 211 2.59 -5.28 10.59
C PRO A 211 3.58 -5.16 11.76
N GLN A 212 4.83 -4.79 11.45
CA GLN A 212 5.82 -4.46 12.45
C GLN A 212 5.38 -3.20 13.23
N ARG A 213 5.48 -3.24 14.57
CA ARG A 213 4.95 -2.20 15.45
C ARG A 213 6.02 -1.16 15.81
N TYR A 214 5.62 0.11 15.72
CA TYR A 214 6.46 1.26 16.11
C TYR A 214 5.71 2.21 17.03
N VAL A 215 6.47 2.89 17.90
CA VAL A 215 5.97 4.00 18.70
C VAL A 215 6.78 5.27 18.40
N LEU A 216 6.07 6.38 18.17
CA LEU A 216 6.70 7.70 18.06
C LEU A 216 6.97 8.25 19.45
N THR A 217 8.24 8.36 19.86
CA THR A 217 8.63 8.80 21.19
C THR A 217 10.08 9.27 21.25
N ASN A 218 10.34 10.35 21.98
CA ASN A 218 11.70 10.78 22.35
C ASN A 218 12.19 10.17 23.68
N ASN A 219 11.32 9.41 24.37
CA ASN A 219 11.65 8.72 25.60
C ASN A 219 12.05 7.27 25.33
N THR A 220 12.47 6.54 26.38
CA THR A 220 12.75 5.10 26.30
C THR A 220 11.55 4.36 25.70
N ALA A 221 11.81 3.58 24.65
CA ALA A 221 10.78 2.77 24.00
C ALA A 221 10.25 1.70 24.97
N PRO A 222 8.96 1.35 24.88
CA PRO A 222 8.47 0.11 25.49
C PRO A 222 9.20 -1.09 24.90
N ILE A 223 9.48 -2.12 25.74
CA ILE A 223 10.30 -3.30 25.35
C ILE A 223 9.70 -4.04 24.13
N GLU A 224 8.40 -3.96 23.93
CA GLU A 224 7.65 -4.75 22.95
C GLU A 224 7.56 -4.11 21.55
N VAL A 225 8.04 -2.87 21.37
CA VAL A 225 7.89 -2.11 20.12
C VAL A 225 9.17 -1.32 19.82
N ALA A 226 9.44 -1.13 18.53
CA ALA A 226 10.52 -0.27 18.10
C ALA A 226 10.13 1.22 18.24
N ALA A 227 11.09 2.08 18.56
CA ALA A 227 10.87 3.53 18.64
C ALA A 227 11.27 4.21 17.34
N LEU A 228 10.49 5.24 16.98
CA LEU A 228 10.94 6.32 16.09
C LEU A 228 10.95 7.62 16.90
N THR A 229 12.02 8.38 16.78
CA THR A 229 12.21 9.61 17.60
C THR A 229 11.53 10.83 16.97
N SER A 230 11.25 10.79 15.69
CA SER A 230 10.57 11.86 14.96
C SER A 230 9.82 11.28 13.74
N PRO A 231 8.88 12.02 13.13
CA PRO A 231 8.29 11.61 11.86
C PRO A 231 9.32 11.38 10.75
N GLN A 232 10.41 12.16 10.72
CA GLN A 232 11.48 12.04 9.72
C GLN A 232 12.28 10.73 9.87
N ALA A 233 12.31 10.12 11.06
CA ALA A 233 13.00 8.83 11.29
C ALA A 233 12.43 7.67 10.45
N ILE A 234 11.28 7.86 9.78
CA ILE A 234 10.77 6.88 8.80
C ILE A 234 11.73 6.61 7.64
N HIS A 235 12.65 7.53 7.33
CA HIS A 235 13.69 7.32 6.32
C HIS A 235 14.66 6.19 6.70
N GLU A 236 14.79 5.87 7.98
CA GLU A 236 15.64 4.79 8.51
C GLU A 236 15.01 3.40 8.34
N LEU A 237 13.71 3.33 7.98
CA LEU A 237 12.98 2.09 7.83
C LEU A 237 13.27 1.42 6.47
N ALA A 238 14.47 0.82 6.31
CA ALA A 238 14.99 0.34 5.03
C ALA A 238 14.06 -0.64 4.29
N ASP A 239 13.42 -1.57 4.99
CA ASP A 239 12.60 -2.64 4.40
C ASP A 239 11.08 -2.36 4.41
N VAL A 240 10.68 -1.14 4.82
CA VAL A 240 9.27 -0.75 4.90
C VAL A 240 8.88 0.01 3.64
N GLN A 241 7.92 -0.49 2.89
CA GLN A 241 7.33 0.21 1.74
C GLN A 241 6.05 0.96 2.13
N TYR A 242 5.27 0.42 3.08
CA TYR A 242 3.98 0.98 3.51
C TYR A 242 3.93 1.11 5.02
N LEU A 243 3.78 2.33 5.50
CA LEU A 243 3.62 2.66 6.92
C LEU A 243 2.18 3.14 7.20
N TYR A 244 1.52 2.50 8.16
CA TYR A 244 0.19 2.90 8.63
C TYR A 244 0.32 3.64 9.96
N VAL A 245 -0.05 4.91 9.98
CA VAL A 245 -0.01 5.74 11.19
C VAL A 245 -1.40 5.78 11.80
N GLU A 246 -1.57 5.15 12.95
CA GLU A 246 -2.80 5.14 13.75
C GLU A 246 -2.59 5.93 15.04
N GLY A 247 -2.25 7.19 14.92
CA GLY A 247 -1.96 8.04 16.07
C GLY A 247 -3.15 8.86 16.56
N GLY A 248 -3.04 9.40 17.78
CA GLY A 248 -3.90 10.48 18.25
C GLY A 248 -3.58 11.80 17.55
N ALA A 249 -4.29 12.89 17.96
CA ALA A 249 -4.16 14.21 17.30
C ALA A 249 -2.71 14.72 17.19
N GLY A 250 -1.89 14.56 18.25
CA GLY A 250 -0.52 15.04 18.22
C GLY A 250 0.37 14.30 17.21
N THR A 251 0.24 12.97 17.08
CA THR A 251 0.98 12.21 16.08
C THR A 251 0.51 12.55 14.67
N ALA A 252 -0.79 12.65 14.47
CA ALA A 252 -1.37 13.05 13.19
C ALA A 252 -0.87 14.44 12.76
N GLN A 253 -0.90 15.42 13.67
CA GLN A 253 -0.40 16.77 13.43
C GLN A 253 1.10 16.77 13.08
N ALA A 254 1.93 16.02 13.83
CA ALA A 254 3.37 15.95 13.58
C ALA A 254 3.71 15.40 12.17
N PHE A 255 2.97 14.38 11.69
CA PHE A 255 3.16 13.85 10.34
C PHE A 255 2.66 14.80 9.25
N LEU A 256 1.57 15.54 9.51
CA LEU A 256 1.06 16.58 8.60
C LEU A 256 2.03 17.74 8.48
N ASP A 257 2.51 18.28 9.60
CA ASP A 257 3.47 19.39 9.65
C ASP A 257 4.79 19.05 8.97
N ALA A 258 5.21 17.77 9.07
CA ALA A 258 6.39 17.25 8.39
C ALA A 258 6.19 17.04 6.87
N GLY A 259 4.98 17.16 6.34
CA GLY A 259 4.66 16.89 4.94
C GLY A 259 4.83 15.42 4.52
N LEU A 260 4.76 14.49 5.48
CA LEU A 260 5.09 13.08 5.27
C LEU A 260 3.85 12.19 5.02
N VAL A 261 2.65 12.76 4.96
CA VAL A 261 1.42 12.00 4.72
C VAL A 261 1.13 11.94 3.22
N ASP A 262 1.01 10.73 2.66
CA ASP A 262 0.71 10.50 1.24
C ASP A 262 -0.76 10.14 1.01
N ALA A 263 -1.41 9.52 2.00
CA ALA A 263 -2.82 9.16 1.95
C ALA A 263 -3.48 9.31 3.32
N LEU A 264 -4.81 9.54 3.30
CA LEU A 264 -5.63 9.59 4.51
C LEU A 264 -6.69 8.49 4.45
N HIS A 265 -6.89 7.79 5.56
CA HIS A 265 -8.01 6.88 5.80
C HIS A 265 -8.86 7.44 6.94
N ILE A 266 -9.97 8.07 6.60
CA ILE A 266 -10.89 8.69 7.56
C ILE A 266 -12.12 7.81 7.74
N TYR A 267 -12.40 7.44 8.99
CA TYR A 267 -13.59 6.70 9.41
C TYR A 267 -14.46 7.65 10.22
N THR A 268 -15.64 7.98 9.73
CA THR A 268 -16.58 8.89 10.39
C THR A 268 -17.78 8.11 10.90
N ALA A 269 -17.98 8.13 12.21
CA ALA A 269 -19.17 7.58 12.85
C ALA A 269 -20.29 8.63 12.93
N PRO A 270 -21.57 8.28 12.68
CA PRO A 270 -22.69 9.21 12.73
C PRO A 270 -23.14 9.44 14.19
N ILE A 271 -22.20 9.86 15.03
CA ILE A 271 -22.42 10.18 16.44
C ILE A 271 -21.85 11.55 16.78
N THR A 272 -22.45 12.23 17.73
CA THR A 272 -21.96 13.47 18.32
C THR A 272 -21.34 13.18 19.69
N ILE A 273 -20.11 13.62 19.90
CA ILE A 273 -19.39 13.46 21.16
C ILE A 273 -19.52 14.70 22.05
N GLY A 274 -19.45 15.88 21.46
CA GLY A 274 -19.61 17.18 22.14
C GLY A 274 -18.36 17.63 22.91
N ALA A 275 -17.72 16.72 23.67
CA ALA A 275 -16.51 17.03 24.44
C ALA A 275 -15.49 15.88 24.39
N GLY A 276 -14.21 16.24 24.30
CA GLY A 276 -13.11 15.26 24.19
C GLY A 276 -11.95 15.79 23.37
N LEU A 277 -11.15 14.89 22.79
CA LEU A 277 -10.02 15.21 21.94
C LEU A 277 -10.48 15.36 20.48
N LYS A 278 -10.28 16.53 19.91
CA LYS A 278 -10.58 16.79 18.49
C LYS A 278 -9.49 16.27 17.57
N ALA A 279 -9.88 15.90 16.35
CA ALA A 279 -8.95 15.69 15.25
C ALA A 279 -8.19 16.99 14.93
N PRO A 280 -6.97 16.91 14.33
CA PRO A 280 -6.31 18.09 13.75
C PRO A 280 -7.27 18.86 12.84
N ALA A 281 -7.23 20.20 12.92
CA ALA A 281 -8.16 21.06 12.18
C ALA A 281 -8.16 20.78 10.67
N ALA A 282 -6.99 20.53 10.09
CA ALA A 282 -6.82 20.19 8.68
C ALA A 282 -7.48 18.85 8.26
N LEU A 283 -7.84 17.98 9.21
CA LEU A 283 -8.43 16.67 8.96
C LEU A 283 -9.92 16.58 9.31
N GLN A 284 -10.54 17.67 9.71
CA GLN A 284 -11.97 17.70 9.93
C GLN A 284 -12.71 17.65 8.57
N THR A 285 -13.87 17.03 8.55
CA THR A 285 -14.61 16.68 7.31
C THR A 285 -14.82 17.86 6.36
N ILE A 286 -15.16 19.05 6.88
CA ILE A 286 -15.39 20.25 6.05
C ILE A 286 -14.08 20.76 5.44
N PRO A 287 -13.00 20.99 6.22
CA PRO A 287 -11.71 21.39 5.66
C PRO A 287 -11.15 20.42 4.62
N LEU A 288 -11.29 19.09 4.82
CA LEU A 288 -10.83 18.11 3.85
C LEU A 288 -11.59 18.15 2.52
N ALA A 289 -12.90 18.38 2.56
CA ALA A 289 -13.72 18.48 1.34
C ALA A 289 -13.37 19.71 0.50
N GLU A 290 -12.86 20.76 1.16
CA GLU A 290 -12.47 22.04 0.53
C GLU A 290 -10.98 22.13 0.21
N ALA A 291 -10.15 21.22 0.77
CA ALA A 291 -8.70 21.23 0.61
C ALA A 291 -8.30 20.73 -0.78
N SER A 292 -7.72 21.62 -1.60
CA SER A 292 -7.23 21.29 -2.95
C SER A 292 -6.09 20.27 -2.98
N GLU A 293 -5.40 20.06 -1.87
CA GLU A 293 -4.28 19.12 -1.74
C GLU A 293 -4.71 17.66 -1.56
N TRP A 294 -6.00 17.39 -1.30
CA TRP A 294 -6.53 16.06 -1.08
C TRP A 294 -7.62 15.70 -2.08
N ARG A 295 -7.47 14.56 -2.73
CA ARG A 295 -8.46 14.00 -3.66
C ARG A 295 -9.07 12.74 -3.09
N VAL A 296 -10.39 12.66 -3.05
CA VAL A 296 -11.12 11.42 -2.68
C VAL A 296 -10.80 10.33 -3.70
N THR A 297 -10.32 9.19 -3.22
CA THR A 297 -10.03 8.00 -4.04
C THR A 297 -11.04 6.88 -3.80
N GLU A 298 -11.63 6.82 -2.61
CA GLU A 298 -12.64 5.83 -2.27
C GLU A 298 -13.59 6.43 -1.22
N LYS A 299 -14.89 6.10 -1.33
CA LYS A 299 -15.88 6.33 -0.28
C LYS A 299 -16.75 5.09 -0.15
N ARG A 300 -16.93 4.59 1.07
CA ARG A 300 -17.66 3.36 1.35
C ARG A 300 -18.44 3.44 2.66
N GLN A 301 -19.64 2.89 2.67
CA GLN A 301 -20.41 2.68 3.90
C GLN A 301 -19.96 1.38 4.57
N LEU A 302 -19.69 1.42 5.88
CA LEU A 302 -19.24 0.31 6.72
C LEU A 302 -20.17 0.17 7.93
N GLY A 303 -21.32 -0.48 7.76
CA GLY A 303 -22.39 -0.44 8.74
C GLY A 303 -22.95 0.98 8.86
N SER A 304 -22.95 1.55 10.07
CA SER A 304 -23.34 2.95 10.31
C SER A 304 -22.26 3.95 9.89
N ASP A 305 -21.01 3.54 9.81
CA ASP A 305 -19.86 4.43 9.63
C ASP A 305 -19.54 4.67 8.14
N THR A 306 -18.98 5.81 7.84
CA THR A 306 -18.46 6.13 6.51
C THR A 306 -16.92 6.05 6.52
N PHE A 307 -16.36 5.28 5.60
CA PHE A 307 -14.94 5.30 5.25
C PHE A 307 -14.71 6.20 4.05
N THR A 308 -13.74 7.08 4.14
CA THR A 308 -13.27 7.89 3.00
C THR A 308 -11.74 7.82 2.93
N ALA A 309 -11.23 7.41 1.78
CA ALA A 309 -9.81 7.44 1.47
C ALA A 309 -9.49 8.66 0.61
N TYR A 310 -8.36 9.30 0.91
CA TYR A 310 -7.82 10.40 0.14
C TYR A 310 -6.39 10.09 -0.27
N SER A 311 -5.98 10.57 -1.44
CA SER A 311 -4.58 10.67 -1.85
C SER A 311 -4.19 12.14 -1.95
N ARG A 312 -2.93 12.45 -1.73
CA ARG A 312 -2.39 13.76 -2.06
C ARG A 312 -2.56 14.03 -3.55
N ALA A 313 -2.98 15.24 -3.93
CA ALA A 313 -3.28 15.64 -5.31
C ALA A 313 -2.01 15.76 -6.16
#